data_ba7d2e9694e66e81c07ec56fbf591580
#
_entry.id   ba7d2e9694e66e81c07ec56fbf591580
#
_cell.length_a   1.000
_cell.length_b   1.000
_cell.length_c   1.000
_cell.angle_alpha   90.00
_cell.angle_beta   90.00
_cell.angle_gamma   90.00
#
_symmetry.space_group_name_H-M   'P 1'
#
loop_
_entity.id
_entity.type
_entity.pdbx_description
1 polymer ?
#
loop_
_entity_poly.entity_id
_entity_poly.type
_entity_poly.pdbx_seq_one_letter_code
_entity_poly.pdbx_strand_id
1 'polypeptide(L)'
;MDLSKQFKNMKRNGVPHKYLENKNIVLLFEKTSTRTRCAFEVAGRDLGMGVTYLDPGSSQMGKKESIADTARVLGRMYDGIEYRGFSQDIVDELAKYAGVPVWNGLTDQFHPTQMLADLLTMEEKFGRLKGLNFTFMGDARNNMGNSLMVACAKMGINFTACAPKELFPAQCW
;
A
#
# COMPACT_ATOMS: atom_id res chain seq x y z
N MET A 1 -12.69 -4.97 -4.04
CA MET A 1 -12.48 -6.31 -3.45
C MET A 1 -12.69 -7.45 -4.46
N ASP A 2 -13.64 -7.37 -5.41
CA ASP A 2 -13.98 -8.48 -6.33
C ASP A 2 -12.81 -8.90 -7.23
N LEU A 3 -12.07 -7.93 -7.78
CA LEU A 3 -10.88 -8.21 -8.59
C LEU A 3 -9.81 -8.97 -7.79
N SER A 4 -9.61 -8.61 -6.52
CA SER A 4 -8.65 -9.32 -5.64
C SER A 4 -9.06 -10.76 -5.39
N LYS A 5 -10.38 -11.02 -5.20
CA LYS A 5 -10.92 -12.38 -5.06
C LYS A 5 -10.73 -13.17 -6.35
N GLN A 6 -11.01 -12.54 -7.49
CA GLN A 6 -10.84 -13.16 -8.81
C GLN A 6 -9.39 -13.59 -9.03
N PHE A 7 -8.42 -12.70 -8.83
CA PHE A 7 -7.00 -13.03 -8.99
C PHE A 7 -6.53 -14.08 -8.00
N LYS A 8 -6.99 -14.02 -6.75
CA LYS A 8 -6.69 -15.05 -5.75
C LYS A 8 -7.19 -16.42 -6.18
N ASN A 9 -8.40 -16.50 -6.72
CA ASN A 9 -8.96 -17.75 -7.24
C ASN A 9 -8.21 -18.25 -8.48
N MET A 10 -7.88 -17.37 -9.43
CA MET A 10 -7.10 -17.72 -10.61
C MET A 10 -5.74 -18.29 -10.22
N LYS A 11 -5.02 -17.61 -9.30
CA LYS A 11 -3.72 -18.08 -8.79
C LYS A 11 -3.83 -19.45 -8.12
N ARG A 12 -4.84 -19.67 -7.27
CA ARG A 12 -5.06 -20.95 -6.57
C ARG A 12 -5.35 -22.12 -7.53
N ASN A 13 -6.02 -21.83 -8.64
CA ASN A 13 -6.41 -22.82 -9.64
C ASN A 13 -5.41 -22.92 -10.81
N GLY A 14 -4.25 -22.28 -10.72
CA GLY A 14 -3.22 -22.29 -11.76
C GLY A 14 -3.66 -21.62 -13.08
N VAL A 15 -4.68 -20.76 -13.05
CA VAL A 15 -5.18 -20.06 -14.23
C VAL A 15 -4.27 -18.85 -14.52
N PRO A 16 -3.64 -18.79 -15.72
CA PRO A 16 -2.83 -17.65 -16.12
C PRO A 16 -3.63 -16.35 -16.11
N HIS A 17 -3.03 -15.27 -15.59
CA HIS A 17 -3.69 -13.96 -15.47
C HIS A 17 -2.73 -12.78 -15.70
N LYS A 18 -1.93 -12.86 -16.74
CA LYS A 18 -0.93 -11.87 -17.13
C LYS A 18 -1.55 -10.65 -17.81
N TYR A 19 -2.44 -9.93 -17.11
CA TYR A 19 -3.18 -8.78 -17.68
C TYR A 19 -2.33 -7.53 -17.88
N LEU A 20 -1.12 -7.49 -17.33
CA LEU A 20 -0.20 -6.35 -17.38
C LEU A 20 1.13 -6.71 -18.06
N GLU A 21 1.09 -7.58 -19.08
CA GLU A 21 2.26 -7.89 -19.89
C GLU A 21 2.85 -6.60 -20.50
N ASN A 22 4.17 -6.54 -20.57
CA ASN A 22 4.95 -5.40 -21.06
C ASN A 22 4.86 -4.13 -20.19
N LYS A 23 4.26 -4.20 -18.99
CA LYS A 23 4.32 -3.14 -17.99
C LYS A 23 5.49 -3.35 -17.06
N ASN A 24 6.08 -2.25 -16.59
CA ASN A 24 7.18 -2.26 -15.66
C ASN A 24 6.86 -1.40 -14.45
N ILE A 25 7.11 -1.91 -13.25
CA ILE A 25 6.95 -1.16 -12.01
C ILE A 25 8.25 -1.08 -11.24
N VAL A 26 8.42 -0.02 -10.48
CA VAL A 26 9.52 0.12 -9.53
C VAL A 26 8.99 0.11 -8.11
N LEU A 27 9.68 -0.63 -7.25
CA LEU A 27 9.47 -0.67 -5.81
C LEU A 27 10.55 0.19 -5.16
N LEU A 28 10.16 1.39 -4.72
CA LEU A 28 11.05 2.39 -4.14
C LEU A 28 10.96 2.36 -2.62
N PHE A 29 11.99 1.83 -1.97
CA PHE A 29 12.02 1.62 -0.53
C PHE A 29 13.01 2.53 0.16
N GLU A 30 12.57 3.29 1.13
CA GLU A 30 13.42 3.96 2.14
C GLU A 30 13.42 3.19 3.47
N LYS A 31 12.39 2.36 3.69
CA LYS A 31 12.24 1.50 4.87
C LYS A 31 12.12 0.05 4.43
N THR A 32 13.04 -0.79 4.88
CA THR A 32 13.07 -2.22 4.53
C THR A 32 11.79 -2.94 4.92
N SER A 33 11.39 -3.93 4.12
CA SER A 33 10.27 -4.82 4.42
C SER A 33 10.34 -6.08 3.58
N THR A 34 10.34 -7.23 4.22
CA THR A 34 10.28 -8.52 3.55
C THR A 34 8.91 -8.75 2.91
N ARG A 35 7.85 -8.60 3.71
CA ARG A 35 6.48 -8.93 3.25
C ARG A 35 5.99 -8.05 2.13
N THR A 36 6.13 -6.73 2.26
CA THR A 36 5.66 -5.79 1.23
C THR A 36 6.43 -5.99 -0.07
N ARG A 37 7.76 -6.10 0.01
CA ARG A 37 8.60 -6.37 -1.16
C ARG A 37 8.17 -7.65 -1.87
N CYS A 38 8.15 -8.78 -1.16
CA CYS A 38 7.77 -10.07 -1.77
C CYS A 38 6.35 -10.04 -2.34
N ALA A 39 5.39 -9.40 -1.66
CA ALA A 39 4.03 -9.31 -2.14
C ALA A 39 3.94 -8.56 -3.48
N PHE A 40 4.57 -7.40 -3.60
CA PHE A 40 4.59 -6.62 -4.85
C PHE A 40 5.39 -7.32 -5.96
N GLU A 41 6.56 -7.90 -5.64
CA GLU A 41 7.35 -8.65 -6.62
C GLU A 41 6.57 -9.84 -7.20
N VAL A 42 5.93 -10.63 -6.34
CA VAL A 42 5.16 -11.80 -6.76
C VAL A 42 3.90 -11.38 -7.53
N ALA A 43 3.14 -10.40 -7.03
CA ALA A 43 1.95 -9.91 -7.70
C ALA A 43 2.28 -9.32 -9.08
N GLY A 44 3.36 -8.56 -9.18
CA GLY A 44 3.82 -8.00 -10.46
C GLY A 44 4.14 -9.11 -11.48
N ARG A 45 4.88 -10.12 -11.07
CA ARG A 45 5.21 -11.26 -11.94
C ARG A 45 3.99 -12.08 -12.34
N ASP A 46 3.08 -12.34 -11.42
CA ASP A 46 1.82 -13.05 -11.70
C ASP A 46 0.97 -12.32 -12.75
N LEU A 47 1.00 -10.98 -12.72
CA LEU A 47 0.31 -10.13 -13.69
C LEU A 47 1.09 -9.92 -15.00
N GLY A 48 2.32 -10.43 -15.11
CA GLY A 48 3.17 -10.31 -16.30
C GLY A 48 4.05 -9.07 -16.36
N MET A 49 4.18 -8.33 -15.24
CA MET A 49 5.00 -7.12 -15.18
C MET A 49 6.48 -7.42 -14.95
N GLY A 50 7.36 -6.53 -15.47
CA GLY A 50 8.71 -6.38 -14.97
C GLY A 50 8.70 -5.64 -13.63
N VAL A 51 9.52 -6.07 -12.69
CA VAL A 51 9.61 -5.47 -11.36
C VAL A 51 11.05 -5.14 -11.02
N THR A 52 11.32 -3.87 -10.73
CA THR A 52 12.63 -3.40 -10.24
C THR A 52 12.50 -3.03 -8.76
N TYR A 53 13.45 -3.47 -7.96
CA TYR A 53 13.53 -3.09 -6.55
C TYR A 53 14.70 -2.13 -6.32
N LEU A 54 14.40 -0.97 -5.76
CA LEU A 54 15.37 0.02 -5.30
C LEU A 54 15.37 0.05 -3.77
N ASP A 55 16.45 -0.45 -3.18
CA ASP A 55 16.63 -0.44 -1.73
C ASP A 55 17.08 0.95 -1.21
N PRO A 56 17.06 1.18 0.11
CA PRO A 56 17.46 2.46 0.70
C PRO A 56 18.91 2.89 0.39
N GLY A 57 19.76 1.94 0.05
CA GLY A 57 21.16 2.19 -0.30
C GLY A 57 21.39 2.54 -1.77
N SER A 58 20.54 2.04 -2.65
CA SER A 58 20.68 2.19 -4.10
C SER A 58 19.97 3.42 -4.68
N SER A 59 19.09 4.07 -3.92
CA SER A 59 18.40 5.30 -4.35
C SER A 59 19.21 6.56 -3.97
N GLN A 60 19.24 7.53 -4.89
CA GLN A 60 19.80 8.87 -4.66
C GLN A 60 18.73 9.89 -4.22
N MET A 61 17.48 9.47 -4.14
CA MET A 61 16.33 10.30 -3.74
C MET A 61 16.56 10.94 -2.37
N GLY A 62 16.29 12.24 -2.27
CA GLY A 62 16.48 13.00 -1.04
C GLY A 62 17.94 13.22 -0.62
N LYS A 63 18.92 12.75 -1.40
CA LYS A 63 20.37 12.93 -1.15
C LYS A 63 20.97 13.86 -2.20
N LYS A 64 21.10 13.39 -3.44
CA LYS A 64 21.65 14.15 -4.57
C LYS A 64 20.57 14.63 -5.52
N GLU A 65 19.39 14.03 -5.47
CA GLU A 65 18.25 14.36 -6.33
C GLU A 65 17.07 14.80 -5.48
N SER A 66 16.28 15.76 -5.98
CA SER A 66 15.00 16.10 -5.38
C SER A 66 13.98 14.96 -5.57
N ILE A 67 13.00 14.88 -4.69
CA ILE A 67 11.91 13.90 -4.83
C ILE A 67 11.17 14.11 -6.15
N ALA A 68 10.93 15.37 -6.52
CA ALA A 68 10.26 15.73 -7.77
C ALA A 68 11.05 15.28 -9.01
N ASP A 69 12.38 15.37 -9.00
CA ASP A 69 13.21 14.94 -10.14
C ASP A 69 13.26 13.41 -10.22
N THR A 70 13.45 12.73 -9.09
CA THR A 70 13.36 11.27 -9.02
C THR A 70 12.00 10.78 -9.53
N ALA A 71 10.89 11.44 -9.13
CA ALA A 71 9.56 11.11 -9.61
C ALA A 71 9.43 11.22 -11.12
N ARG A 72 9.92 12.32 -11.72
CA ARG A 72 9.90 12.54 -13.18
C ARG A 72 10.73 11.49 -13.93
N VAL A 73 11.91 11.17 -13.42
CA VAL A 73 12.78 10.15 -14.04
C VAL A 73 12.13 8.77 -13.98
N LEU A 74 11.67 8.34 -12.81
CA LEU A 74 11.02 7.04 -12.65
C LEU A 74 9.72 6.95 -13.45
N GLY A 75 8.93 8.01 -13.49
CA GLY A 75 7.70 8.07 -14.28
C GLY A 75 7.90 8.03 -15.79
N ARG A 76 9.13 8.27 -16.29
CA ARG A 76 9.47 8.09 -17.72
C ARG A 76 9.96 6.68 -18.02
N MET A 77 10.42 5.94 -17.03
CA MET A 77 10.97 4.60 -17.16
C MET A 77 9.95 3.51 -16.83
N TYR A 78 9.03 3.78 -15.91
CA TYR A 78 8.12 2.79 -15.35
C TYR A 78 6.67 3.19 -15.56
N ASP A 79 5.78 2.19 -15.61
CA ASP A 79 4.32 2.37 -15.70
C ASP A 79 3.66 2.58 -14.33
N GLY A 80 4.42 2.41 -13.25
CA GLY A 80 3.94 2.65 -11.89
C GLY A 80 5.05 2.57 -10.86
N ILE A 81 4.84 3.25 -9.73
CA ILE A 81 5.79 3.35 -8.61
C ILE A 81 5.11 2.88 -7.33
N GLU A 82 5.69 1.93 -6.64
CA GLU A 82 5.35 1.64 -5.24
C GLU A 82 6.37 2.33 -4.35
N TYR A 83 5.89 3.08 -3.36
CA TYR A 83 6.74 3.72 -2.38
C TYR A 83 6.49 3.18 -0.97
N ARG A 84 7.57 2.84 -0.29
CA ARG A 84 7.55 2.48 1.13
C ARG A 84 8.63 3.25 1.87
N GLY A 85 8.22 4.11 2.80
CA GLY A 85 9.16 4.97 3.51
C GLY A 85 8.60 5.53 4.82
N PHE A 86 8.94 6.77 5.10
CA PHE A 86 8.62 7.47 6.34
C PHE A 86 7.56 8.55 6.11
N SER A 87 7.91 9.64 5.44
CA SER A 87 7.03 10.80 5.29
C SER A 87 5.92 10.58 4.28
N GLN A 88 4.70 11.00 4.64
CA GLN A 88 3.56 11.08 3.72
C GLN A 88 3.82 12.11 2.62
N ASP A 89 4.50 13.22 2.92
CA ASP A 89 4.80 14.27 1.93
C ASP A 89 5.62 13.73 0.75
N ILE A 90 6.50 12.74 1.00
CA ILE A 90 7.31 12.12 -0.06
C ILE A 90 6.43 11.36 -1.05
N VAL A 91 5.51 10.53 -0.58
CA VAL A 91 4.63 9.78 -1.49
C VAL A 91 3.66 10.72 -2.22
N ASP A 92 3.22 11.79 -1.59
CA ASP A 92 2.36 12.80 -2.20
C ASP A 92 3.12 13.57 -3.29
N GLU A 93 4.38 13.93 -3.03
CA GLU A 93 5.24 14.58 -4.02
C GLU A 93 5.58 13.64 -5.20
N LEU A 94 5.89 12.37 -4.92
CA LEU A 94 6.06 11.36 -5.97
C LEU A 94 4.79 11.26 -6.84
N ALA A 95 3.61 11.16 -6.23
CA ALA A 95 2.34 11.06 -6.95
C ALA A 95 2.07 12.31 -7.81
N LYS A 96 2.46 13.50 -7.33
CA LYS A 96 2.28 14.77 -8.03
C LYS A 96 3.13 14.88 -9.30
N TYR A 97 4.36 14.36 -9.29
CA TYR A 97 5.32 14.62 -10.36
C TYR A 97 5.66 13.41 -11.23
N ALA A 98 5.30 12.18 -10.84
CA ALA A 98 5.64 10.99 -11.60
C ALA A 98 4.90 10.86 -12.95
N GLY A 99 3.66 11.35 -13.04
CA GLY A 99 2.82 11.18 -14.23
C GLY A 99 2.34 9.75 -14.48
N VAL A 100 2.61 8.84 -13.54
CA VAL A 100 2.15 7.43 -13.50
C VAL A 100 1.55 7.13 -12.14
N PRO A 101 0.76 6.05 -11.98
CA PRO A 101 0.23 5.64 -10.69
C PRO A 101 1.33 5.45 -9.63
N VAL A 102 1.08 5.98 -8.42
CA VAL A 102 1.96 5.81 -7.27
C VAL A 102 1.16 5.13 -6.15
N TRP A 103 1.67 4.01 -5.65
CA TRP A 103 1.06 3.26 -4.54
C TRP A 103 1.80 3.53 -3.24
N ASN A 104 1.06 3.91 -2.21
CA ASN A 104 1.60 3.99 -0.86
C ASN A 104 1.68 2.60 -0.23
N GLY A 105 2.86 1.99 -0.25
CA GLY A 105 3.14 0.72 0.41
C GLY A 105 3.26 0.83 1.93
N LEU A 106 3.66 1.97 2.44
CA LEU A 106 3.60 2.40 3.85
C LEU A 106 4.27 3.78 4.00
N THR A 107 3.65 4.63 4.80
CA THR A 107 4.27 5.81 5.42
C THR A 107 4.08 5.76 6.94
N ASP A 108 4.60 6.73 7.67
CA ASP A 108 4.34 6.86 9.11
C ASP A 108 2.88 7.24 9.41
N GLN A 109 2.17 7.80 8.43
CA GLN A 109 0.76 8.20 8.57
C GLN A 109 -0.22 7.14 8.07
N PHE A 110 0.08 6.41 6.99
CA PHE A 110 -0.85 5.46 6.36
C PHE A 110 -0.17 4.19 5.82
N HIS A 111 -0.96 3.12 5.74
CA HIS A 111 -0.60 1.85 5.10
C HIS A 111 -1.79 1.27 4.31
N PRO A 112 -2.23 1.95 3.24
CA PRO A 112 -3.47 1.60 2.54
C PRO A 112 -3.46 0.22 1.89
N THR A 113 -2.30 -0.26 1.42
CA THR A 113 -2.20 -1.59 0.81
C THR A 113 -2.44 -2.72 1.82
N GLN A 114 -2.09 -2.52 3.10
CA GLN A 114 -2.42 -3.46 4.16
C GLN A 114 -3.93 -3.52 4.40
N MET A 115 -4.63 -2.40 4.26
CA MET A 115 -6.09 -2.35 4.43
C MET A 115 -6.81 -3.23 3.42
N LEU A 116 -6.34 -3.32 2.19
CA LEU A 116 -6.93 -4.23 1.19
C LEU A 116 -6.82 -5.69 1.62
N ALA A 117 -5.69 -6.09 2.21
CA ALA A 117 -5.48 -7.44 2.71
C ALA A 117 -6.37 -7.74 3.94
N ASP A 118 -6.47 -6.79 4.87
CA ASP A 118 -7.28 -6.93 6.08
C ASP A 118 -8.77 -7.00 5.73
N LEU A 119 -9.26 -6.13 4.84
CA LEU A 119 -10.63 -6.13 4.36
C LEU A 119 -10.98 -7.43 3.64
N LEU A 120 -10.08 -7.92 2.76
CA LEU A 120 -10.30 -9.20 2.09
C LEU A 120 -10.39 -10.36 3.08
N THR A 121 -9.50 -10.37 4.08
CA THR A 121 -9.49 -11.39 5.13
C THR A 121 -10.79 -11.38 5.94
N MET A 122 -11.25 -10.19 6.33
CA MET A 122 -12.52 -10.05 7.05
C MET A 122 -13.71 -10.50 6.18
N GLU A 123 -13.74 -10.10 4.92
CA GLU A 123 -14.81 -10.47 4.01
C GLU A 123 -14.87 -11.99 3.75
N GLU A 124 -13.72 -12.63 3.59
CA GLU A 124 -13.62 -14.08 3.43
C GLU A 124 -14.07 -14.84 4.70
N LYS A 125 -13.77 -14.28 5.88
CA LYS A 125 -14.11 -14.92 7.16
C LYS A 125 -15.57 -14.74 7.55
N PHE A 126 -16.12 -13.55 7.32
CA PHE A 126 -17.46 -13.17 7.82
C PHE A 126 -18.52 -13.06 6.72
N GLY A 127 -18.15 -13.21 5.45
CA GLY A 127 -19.05 -13.11 4.29
C GLY A 127 -19.55 -11.70 4.00
N ARG A 128 -19.16 -10.71 4.80
CA ARG A 128 -19.58 -9.30 4.67
C ARG A 128 -18.54 -8.38 5.33
N LEU A 129 -18.60 -7.08 5.02
CA LEU A 129 -17.86 -6.03 5.72
C LEU A 129 -18.80 -5.08 6.46
N LYS A 130 -19.82 -4.58 5.77
CA LYS A 130 -20.75 -3.60 6.33
C LYS A 130 -21.42 -4.11 7.61
N GLY A 131 -21.37 -3.28 8.64
CA GLY A 131 -21.99 -3.55 9.95
C GLY A 131 -21.19 -4.49 10.86
N LEU A 132 -19.96 -4.88 10.48
CA LEU A 132 -19.04 -5.53 11.42
C LEU A 132 -18.59 -4.54 12.51
N ASN A 133 -18.29 -5.06 13.68
CA ASN A 133 -17.62 -4.31 14.75
C ASN A 133 -16.14 -4.68 14.75
N PHE A 134 -15.29 -3.69 14.54
CA PHE A 134 -13.83 -3.84 14.52
C PHE A 134 -13.20 -3.02 15.64
N THR A 135 -12.42 -3.67 16.48
CA THR A 135 -11.69 -2.99 17.55
C THR A 135 -10.18 -3.05 17.26
N PHE A 136 -9.54 -1.91 17.17
CA PHE A 136 -8.10 -1.77 17.14
C PHE A 136 -7.58 -1.48 18.54
N MET A 137 -6.72 -2.35 19.06
CA MET A 137 -6.11 -2.19 20.37
C MET A 137 -4.61 -1.90 20.21
N GLY A 138 -4.17 -0.75 20.70
CA GLY A 138 -2.78 -0.33 20.63
C GLY A 138 -2.61 1.17 20.43
N ASP A 139 -1.46 1.62 19.92
CA ASP A 139 -1.23 3.04 19.59
C ASP A 139 -2.07 3.46 18.38
N ALA A 140 -3.18 4.14 18.64
CA ALA A 140 -4.12 4.57 17.61
C ALA A 140 -3.67 5.83 16.83
N ARG A 141 -2.50 6.39 17.15
CA ARG A 141 -1.91 7.55 16.45
C ARG A 141 -1.07 7.16 15.25
N ASN A 142 -0.71 5.89 15.12
CA ASN A 142 0.18 5.41 14.08
C ASN A 142 -0.56 5.11 12.75
N ASN A 143 0.22 4.75 11.73
CA ASN A 143 -0.29 4.45 10.39
C ASN A 143 -1.38 3.38 10.35
N MET A 144 -1.30 2.36 11.20
CA MET A 144 -2.31 1.29 11.25
C MET A 144 -3.63 1.79 11.84
N GLY A 145 -3.57 2.56 12.96
CA GLY A 145 -4.75 3.18 13.55
C GLY A 145 -5.48 4.08 12.56
N ASN A 146 -4.74 4.98 11.90
CA ASN A 146 -5.28 5.90 10.90
C ASN A 146 -5.88 5.14 9.70
N SER A 147 -5.14 4.19 9.14
CA SER A 147 -5.59 3.45 7.95
C SER A 147 -6.81 2.59 8.22
N LEU A 148 -6.86 1.89 9.35
CA LEU A 148 -7.99 1.07 9.75
C LEU A 148 -9.25 1.91 9.99
N MET A 149 -9.10 3.08 10.64
CA MET A 149 -10.22 4.01 10.83
C MET A 149 -10.83 4.43 9.49
N VAL A 150 -9.97 4.89 8.54
CA VAL A 150 -10.42 5.30 7.20
C VAL A 150 -11.04 4.14 6.43
N ALA A 151 -10.39 2.96 6.45
CA ALA A 151 -10.88 1.78 5.75
C ALA A 151 -12.24 1.31 6.30
N CYS A 152 -12.38 1.24 7.62
CA CYS A 152 -13.63 0.87 8.27
C CYS A 152 -14.76 1.86 7.93
N ALA A 153 -14.49 3.17 7.98
CA ALA A 153 -15.46 4.19 7.62
C ALA A 153 -15.95 4.03 6.16
N LYS A 154 -15.02 3.84 5.22
CA LYS A 154 -15.33 3.65 3.80
C LYS A 154 -16.15 2.38 3.53
N MET A 155 -15.96 1.33 4.31
CA MET A 155 -16.61 0.03 4.13
C MET A 155 -17.85 -0.17 5.02
N GLY A 156 -18.24 0.84 5.82
CA GLY A 156 -19.39 0.76 6.73
C GLY A 156 -19.17 -0.21 7.89
N ILE A 157 -17.93 -0.37 8.34
CA ILE A 157 -17.54 -1.15 9.51
C ILE A 157 -17.54 -0.21 10.72
N ASN A 158 -18.11 -0.62 11.84
CA ASN A 158 -18.04 0.13 13.09
C ASN A 158 -16.62 0.00 13.68
N PHE A 159 -15.90 1.12 13.79
CA PHE A 159 -14.52 1.13 14.29
C PHE A 159 -14.47 1.62 15.74
N THR A 160 -13.73 0.91 16.57
CA THR A 160 -13.42 1.29 17.95
C THR A 160 -11.91 1.30 18.15
N ALA A 161 -11.35 2.44 18.54
CA ALA A 161 -9.97 2.52 19.00
C ALA A 161 -9.95 2.24 20.52
N CYS A 162 -9.18 1.24 20.92
CA CYS A 162 -8.96 0.88 22.31
C CYS A 162 -7.48 1.15 22.67
N ALA A 163 -7.24 2.28 23.35
CA ALA A 163 -5.90 2.74 23.70
C ALA A 163 -5.92 3.52 25.01
N PRO A 164 -4.79 3.66 25.72
CA PRO A 164 -4.61 4.71 26.73
C PRO A 164 -4.85 6.10 26.13
N LYS A 165 -5.31 7.05 26.97
CA LYS A 165 -5.71 8.40 26.52
C LYS A 165 -4.62 9.12 25.72
N GLU A 166 -3.38 8.96 26.12
CA GLU A 166 -2.20 9.54 25.48
C GLU A 166 -1.87 8.94 24.11
N LEU A 167 -2.49 7.81 23.75
CA LEU A 167 -2.33 7.11 22.49
C LEU A 167 -3.58 7.20 21.58
N PHE A 168 -4.54 8.05 21.93
CA PHE A 168 -5.66 8.33 21.04
C PHE A 168 -5.24 9.13 19.80
N PRO A 169 -5.96 8.99 18.68
CA PRO A 169 -5.68 9.78 17.47
C PRO A 169 -5.61 11.28 17.81
N ALA A 170 -4.63 11.96 17.25
CA ALA A 170 -4.45 13.41 17.48
C ALA A 170 -5.54 14.26 16.81
N GLN A 171 -6.25 13.70 15.83
CA GLN A 171 -7.37 14.34 15.13
C GLN A 171 -8.50 13.33 14.94
N CYS A 172 -9.75 13.77 15.19
CA CYS A 172 -10.92 13.10 14.64
C CYS A 172 -11.04 13.52 13.16
N TRP A 173 -10.92 12.57 12.26
CA TRP A 173 -11.15 12.76 10.83
C TRP A 173 -12.64 12.81 10.53
#